data_71b2df9eefa826d14851a0675ec42b81
#
_entry.id   71b2df9eefa826d14851a0675ec42b81
#
_cell.length_a   1.000
_cell.length_b   1.000
_cell.length_c   1.000
_cell.angle_alpha   90.00
_cell.angle_beta   90.00
_cell.angle_gamma   90.00
#
_symmetry.space_group_name_H-M   'P 1'
#
loop_
_entity.id
_entity.type
_entity.pdbx_description
1 polymer ?
#
loop_
_entity_poly.entity_id
_entity_poly.type
_entity_poly.pdbx_seq_one_letter_code
_entity_poly.pdbx_strand_id
1 'polypeptide(L)'
;MILTVTLNPSIDISYCLENFNMDTVNRVTEVSKTPGGKGLNVTRVLSQLGDNVVATGLLGGDFGDFIRSGLDALEIRHQFLSIGGETRHCIAVLHEGQQTEILEKGPHITKDEADAFLNHLKLIFDAATIITVSGSLPKGLPSDYYARLISLANHFNKKVVLDCSGEALRSVLKSSAKPTVIKPNLEELTQLIGKPISYSLDELKSTLQQDLFRGIDWVIVSLGARGAFAKHGNHYYQVTIPKIEVINPVGSGDATVAGIASALEHQLDDTNLLKRANVLGMLNAQETLTGHINLTYYQELISQIQVKEV
;
A
#
# COMPACT_ATOMS: atom_id res chain seq x y z
N MET A 1 -1.94 18.02 1.61
CA MET A 1 -2.35 16.94 2.57
C MET A 1 -2.51 15.63 1.81
N ILE A 2 -1.99 14.54 2.36
CA ILE A 2 -2.12 13.20 1.79
C ILE A 2 -3.35 12.50 2.42
N LEU A 3 -4.25 11.98 1.59
CA LEU A 3 -5.40 11.19 2.02
C LEU A 3 -5.11 9.71 1.74
N THR A 4 -5.16 8.86 2.76
CA THR A 4 -4.95 7.42 2.59
C THR A 4 -6.28 6.68 2.67
N VAL A 5 -6.60 5.90 1.64
CA VAL A 5 -7.86 5.15 1.53
C VAL A 5 -7.61 3.67 1.76
N THR A 6 -8.30 3.10 2.76
CA THR A 6 -8.27 1.66 3.08
C THR A 6 -9.69 1.13 3.13
N LEU A 7 -10.13 0.41 2.09
CA LEU A 7 -11.52 -0.08 2.00
C LEU A 7 -11.76 -1.37 2.77
N ASN A 8 -10.71 -2.13 3.06
CA ASN A 8 -10.80 -3.40 3.76
C ASN A 8 -9.75 -3.48 4.88
N PRO A 9 -9.78 -2.53 5.85
CA PRO A 9 -8.86 -2.54 6.99
C PRO A 9 -9.04 -3.80 7.84
N SER A 10 -8.11 -4.04 8.75
CA SER A 10 -8.11 -5.19 9.65
C SER A 10 -7.52 -4.83 11.01
N ILE A 11 -7.84 -5.63 12.01
CA ILE A 11 -6.98 -5.74 13.18
C ILE A 11 -5.90 -6.76 12.81
N ASP A 12 -4.66 -6.31 12.67
CA ASP A 12 -3.54 -7.21 12.42
C ASP A 12 -3.06 -7.79 13.76
N ILE A 13 -3.18 -9.11 13.89
CA ILE A 13 -2.85 -9.87 15.08
C ILE A 13 -1.59 -10.68 14.79
N SER A 14 -0.56 -10.54 15.62
CA SER A 14 0.66 -11.34 15.54
C SER A 14 0.77 -12.26 16.76
N TYR A 15 0.91 -13.55 16.50
CA TYR A 15 1.18 -14.57 17.49
C TYR A 15 2.62 -15.07 17.33
N CYS A 16 3.42 -14.99 18.39
CA CYS A 16 4.78 -15.54 18.40
C CYS A 16 4.77 -16.92 19.08
N LEU A 17 5.25 -17.92 18.35
CA LEU A 17 5.37 -19.31 18.81
C LEU A 17 6.78 -19.83 18.52
N GLU A 18 7.35 -20.63 19.43
CA GLU A 18 8.58 -21.37 19.11
C GLU A 18 8.34 -22.42 18.02
N ASN A 19 7.23 -23.15 18.16
CA ASN A 19 6.79 -24.18 17.21
C ASN A 19 5.29 -24.05 16.99
N PHE A 20 4.86 -24.18 15.73
CA PHE A 20 3.44 -24.23 15.37
C PHE A 20 3.02 -25.68 15.13
N ASN A 21 2.29 -26.23 16.08
CA ASN A 21 1.88 -27.63 16.06
C ASN A 21 0.46 -27.78 15.51
N MET A 22 0.29 -28.64 14.50
CA MET A 22 -1.01 -28.97 13.92
C MET A 22 -1.76 -29.95 14.83
N ASP A 23 -3.10 -29.87 14.76
CA ASP A 23 -4.01 -30.78 15.48
C ASP A 23 -3.83 -30.83 17.03
N THR A 24 -3.40 -29.70 17.61
CA THR A 24 -3.23 -29.55 19.07
C THR A 24 -3.39 -28.09 19.49
N VAL A 25 -3.37 -27.86 20.82
CA VAL A 25 -3.45 -26.50 21.37
C VAL A 25 -2.09 -25.82 21.33
N ASN A 26 -1.99 -24.72 20.61
CA ASN A 26 -0.86 -23.81 20.68
C ASN A 26 -1.19 -22.67 21.67
N ARG A 27 -0.36 -22.47 22.70
CA ARG A 27 -0.53 -21.40 23.67
C ARG A 27 0.43 -20.26 23.37
N VAL A 28 -0.13 -19.08 23.13
CA VAL A 28 0.62 -17.87 22.79
C VAL A 28 0.82 -17.03 24.05
N THR A 29 2.05 -16.63 24.32
CA THR A 29 2.41 -15.76 25.46
C THR A 29 2.53 -14.31 25.04
N GLU A 30 2.95 -14.06 23.78
CA GLU A 30 3.12 -12.72 23.24
C GLU A 30 2.14 -12.49 22.08
N VAL A 31 1.27 -11.52 22.25
CA VAL A 31 0.25 -11.14 21.26
C VAL A 31 0.37 -9.65 20.98
N SER A 32 0.54 -9.31 19.72
CA SER A 32 0.42 -7.92 19.23
C SER A 32 -0.89 -7.76 18.46
N LYS A 33 -1.59 -6.64 18.70
CA LYS A 33 -2.78 -6.25 17.94
C LYS A 33 -2.63 -4.79 17.52
N THR A 34 -2.68 -4.54 16.23
CA THR A 34 -2.49 -3.19 15.66
C THR A 34 -3.57 -2.85 14.64
N PRO A 35 -3.95 -1.57 14.48
CA PRO A 35 -4.70 -1.13 13.31
C PRO A 35 -3.95 -1.52 12.04
N GLY A 36 -4.56 -2.31 11.18
CA GLY A 36 -3.90 -2.94 10.05
C GLY A 36 -4.61 -2.76 8.71
N GLY A 37 -3.99 -3.38 7.71
CA GLY A 37 -4.33 -3.22 6.30
C GLY A 37 -3.39 -2.26 5.58
N LYS A 38 -3.12 -2.54 4.29
CA LYS A 38 -2.09 -1.84 3.50
C LYS A 38 -2.15 -0.31 3.60
N GLY A 39 -3.34 0.29 3.45
CA GLY A 39 -3.46 1.74 3.51
C GLY A 39 -3.19 2.31 4.90
N LEU A 40 -3.47 1.60 5.98
CA LEU A 40 -3.10 2.02 7.34
C LEU A 40 -1.60 1.88 7.60
N ASN A 41 -0.92 0.91 6.97
CA ASN A 41 0.54 0.85 6.98
C ASN A 41 1.13 2.09 6.28
N VAL A 42 0.60 2.47 5.11
CA VAL A 42 0.96 3.71 4.40
C VAL A 42 0.75 4.92 5.31
N THR A 43 -0.39 4.99 5.99
CA THR A 43 -0.73 6.09 6.91
C THR A 43 0.30 6.24 8.04
N ARG A 44 0.66 5.12 8.70
CA ARG A 44 1.62 5.14 9.81
C ARG A 44 3.01 5.61 9.35
N VAL A 45 3.48 5.13 8.20
CA VAL A 45 4.76 5.58 7.65
C VAL A 45 4.74 7.06 7.32
N LEU A 46 3.68 7.58 6.69
CA LEU A 46 3.54 9.01 6.40
C LEU A 46 3.50 9.86 7.68
N SER A 47 2.80 9.39 8.71
CA SER A 47 2.76 10.07 10.01
C SER A 47 4.13 10.14 10.66
N GLN A 48 4.91 9.04 10.64
CA GLN A 48 6.28 9.00 11.17
C GLN A 48 7.25 9.90 10.39
N LEU A 49 6.98 10.15 9.10
CA LEU A 49 7.71 11.13 8.29
C LEU A 49 7.39 12.58 8.65
N GLY A 50 6.33 12.82 9.44
CA GLY A 50 5.82 14.15 9.71
C GLY A 50 4.95 14.75 8.60
N ASP A 51 4.52 13.93 7.62
CA ASP A 51 3.62 14.38 6.57
C ASP A 51 2.22 14.67 7.12
N ASN A 52 1.56 15.66 6.51
CA ASN A 52 0.18 15.99 6.81
C ASN A 52 -0.75 14.93 6.20
N VAL A 53 -1.11 13.90 6.98
CA VAL A 53 -1.90 12.75 6.54
C VAL A 53 -3.25 12.66 7.23
N VAL A 54 -4.26 12.17 6.51
CA VAL A 54 -5.59 11.79 7.03
C VAL A 54 -5.92 10.40 6.49
N ALA A 55 -6.31 9.48 7.39
CA ALA A 55 -6.78 8.15 7.01
C ALA A 55 -8.28 8.15 6.77
N THR A 56 -8.74 7.42 5.76
CA THR A 56 -10.16 7.17 5.50
C THR A 56 -10.40 5.77 4.94
N GLY A 57 -11.64 5.36 4.92
CA GLY A 57 -12.05 4.04 4.44
C GLY A 57 -13.35 3.60 5.10
N LEU A 58 -13.52 2.31 5.25
CA LEU A 58 -14.72 1.68 5.81
C LEU A 58 -14.37 0.96 7.12
N LEU A 59 -15.05 1.30 8.20
CA LEU A 59 -14.90 0.64 9.51
C LEU A 59 -16.28 0.32 10.09
N GLY A 60 -16.42 -0.85 10.71
CA GLY A 60 -17.65 -1.22 11.37
C GLY A 60 -17.44 -2.12 12.58
N GLY A 61 -18.39 -2.07 13.50
CA GLY A 61 -18.43 -2.83 14.74
C GLY A 61 -17.35 -2.46 15.73
N ASP A 62 -17.20 -3.29 16.77
CA ASP A 62 -16.24 -3.09 17.85
C ASP A 62 -14.78 -3.12 17.34
N PHE A 63 -14.51 -3.89 16.31
CA PHE A 63 -13.17 -3.95 15.70
C PHE A 63 -12.85 -2.67 14.91
N GLY A 64 -13.86 -2.05 14.31
CA GLY A 64 -13.73 -0.72 13.72
C GLY A 64 -13.38 0.33 14.76
N ASP A 65 -14.01 0.29 15.92
CA ASP A 65 -13.73 1.22 17.02
C ASP A 65 -12.36 0.97 17.66
N PHE A 66 -11.90 -0.28 17.71
CA PHE A 66 -10.52 -0.60 18.07
C PHE A 66 -9.51 0.10 17.15
N ILE A 67 -9.76 0.06 15.82
CA ILE A 67 -8.88 0.73 14.85
C ILE A 67 -8.90 2.25 15.05
N ARG A 68 -10.07 2.88 15.24
CA ARG A 68 -10.19 4.32 15.51
C ARG A 68 -9.39 4.70 16.75
N SER A 69 -9.60 3.99 17.87
CA SER A 69 -8.89 4.23 19.11
C SER A 69 -7.37 4.06 18.98
N GLY A 70 -6.94 3.07 18.20
CA GLY A 70 -5.52 2.87 17.91
C GLY A 70 -4.90 3.99 17.08
N LEU A 71 -5.64 4.57 16.13
CA LEU A 71 -5.20 5.73 15.36
C LEU A 71 -5.17 7.01 16.22
N ASP A 72 -6.18 7.19 17.09
CA ASP A 72 -6.20 8.31 18.07
C ASP A 72 -5.00 8.25 19.02
N ALA A 73 -4.65 7.05 19.51
CA ALA A 73 -3.49 6.85 20.37
C ALA A 73 -2.14 7.18 19.69
N LEU A 74 -2.11 7.09 18.34
CA LEU A 74 -0.97 7.48 17.51
C LEU A 74 -1.06 8.94 17.01
N GLU A 75 -2.05 9.69 17.46
CA GLU A 75 -2.34 11.07 17.04
C GLU A 75 -2.53 11.20 15.51
N ILE A 76 -3.00 10.12 14.87
CA ILE A 76 -3.28 10.07 13.43
C ILE A 76 -4.72 10.52 13.15
N ARG A 77 -4.88 11.61 12.41
CA ARG A 77 -6.20 12.09 12.01
C ARG A 77 -6.87 11.11 11.05
N HIS A 78 -8.15 10.87 11.29
CA HIS A 78 -8.91 9.96 10.45
C HIS A 78 -10.37 10.38 10.27
N GLN A 79 -10.97 9.95 9.14
CA GLN A 79 -12.35 10.21 8.78
C GLN A 79 -12.93 8.96 8.08
N PHE A 80 -13.16 7.89 8.84
CA PHE A 80 -13.74 6.65 8.32
C PHE A 80 -15.27 6.73 8.26
N LEU A 81 -15.85 6.21 7.16
CA LEU A 81 -17.29 5.95 7.10
C LEU A 81 -17.60 4.69 7.93
N SER A 82 -18.63 4.78 8.78
CA SER A 82 -19.12 3.63 9.51
C SER A 82 -20.01 2.76 8.62
N ILE A 83 -19.82 1.44 8.72
CA ILE A 83 -20.57 0.41 8.01
C ILE A 83 -21.26 -0.54 8.98
N GLY A 84 -22.30 -1.24 8.53
CA GLY A 84 -23.04 -2.19 9.37
C GLY A 84 -22.32 -3.52 9.62
N GLY A 85 -21.36 -3.89 8.75
CA GLY A 85 -20.58 -5.12 8.90
C GLY A 85 -19.38 -4.95 9.83
N GLU A 86 -18.96 -6.06 10.51
CA GLU A 86 -17.80 -6.05 11.41
C GLU A 86 -16.49 -5.96 10.61
N THR A 87 -15.57 -5.12 11.04
CA THR A 87 -14.18 -5.08 10.54
C THR A 87 -13.49 -6.42 10.80
N ARG A 88 -12.62 -6.85 9.90
CA ARG A 88 -11.97 -8.17 9.91
C ARG A 88 -10.73 -8.22 10.77
N HIS A 89 -10.29 -9.45 11.05
CA HIS A 89 -8.94 -9.75 11.53
C HIS A 89 -8.04 -10.24 10.38
N CYS A 90 -6.74 -10.00 10.56
CA CYS A 90 -5.68 -10.67 9.82
C CYS A 90 -4.68 -11.21 10.85
N ILE A 91 -4.46 -12.52 10.86
CA ILE A 91 -3.62 -13.18 11.86
C ILE A 91 -2.33 -13.62 11.18
N ALA A 92 -1.19 -13.24 11.75
CA ALA A 92 0.12 -13.75 11.41
C ALA A 92 0.62 -14.63 12.57
N VAL A 93 0.93 -15.87 12.28
CA VAL A 93 1.59 -16.79 13.21
C VAL A 93 3.07 -16.83 12.85
N LEU A 94 3.91 -16.28 13.71
CA LEU A 94 5.37 -16.28 13.58
C LEU A 94 5.91 -17.52 14.31
N HIS A 95 6.57 -18.42 13.60
CA HIS A 95 7.06 -19.67 14.14
C HIS A 95 8.28 -20.17 13.36
N GLU A 96 9.27 -20.75 14.04
CA GLU A 96 10.41 -21.43 13.41
C GLU A 96 11.11 -20.59 12.31
N GLY A 97 11.16 -19.27 12.47
CA GLY A 97 11.69 -18.34 11.45
C GLY A 97 10.81 -18.21 10.21
N GLN A 98 9.56 -18.68 10.24
CA GLN A 98 8.55 -18.61 9.19
C GLN A 98 7.35 -17.78 9.64
N GLN A 99 6.49 -17.41 8.69
CA GLN A 99 5.23 -16.74 8.93
C GLN A 99 4.10 -17.46 8.20
N THR A 100 3.05 -17.81 8.96
CA THR A 100 1.80 -18.35 8.40
C THR A 100 0.68 -17.35 8.62
N GLU A 101 -0.04 -16.98 7.55
CA GLU A 101 -1.10 -15.98 7.61
C GLU A 101 -2.48 -16.59 7.45
N ILE A 102 -3.43 -16.10 8.26
CA ILE A 102 -4.86 -16.40 8.18
C ILE A 102 -5.59 -15.07 7.96
N LEU A 103 -6.06 -14.85 6.74
CA LEU A 103 -6.65 -13.57 6.32
C LEU A 103 -8.16 -13.72 6.14
N GLU A 104 -8.93 -13.03 6.94
CA GLU A 104 -10.38 -12.94 6.74
C GLU A 104 -10.71 -12.09 5.52
N LYS A 105 -11.82 -12.44 4.85
CA LYS A 105 -12.25 -11.71 3.63
C LYS A 105 -12.82 -10.31 3.91
N GLY A 106 -13.18 -10.02 5.18
CA GLY A 106 -13.80 -8.77 5.57
C GLY A 106 -15.33 -8.75 5.38
N PRO A 107 -15.95 -7.63 5.78
CA PRO A 107 -17.41 -7.45 5.75
C PRO A 107 -17.96 -7.43 4.32
N HIS A 108 -19.28 -7.62 4.21
CA HIS A 108 -20.01 -7.38 2.98
C HIS A 108 -20.49 -5.93 2.97
N ILE A 109 -20.08 -5.17 1.98
CA ILE A 109 -20.46 -3.78 1.78
C ILE A 109 -21.72 -3.73 0.91
N THR A 110 -22.73 -3.07 1.39
CA THR A 110 -23.97 -2.83 0.62
C THR A 110 -23.74 -1.77 -0.45
N LYS A 111 -24.66 -1.72 -1.43
CA LYS A 111 -24.63 -0.67 -2.45
C LYS A 111 -24.74 0.73 -1.84
N ASP A 112 -25.61 0.89 -0.83
CA ASP A 112 -25.83 2.19 -0.18
C ASP A 112 -24.57 2.65 0.58
N GLU A 113 -23.86 1.75 1.26
CA GLU A 113 -22.57 2.06 1.91
C GLU A 113 -21.49 2.40 0.88
N ALA A 114 -21.46 1.69 -0.24
CA ALA A 114 -20.53 1.97 -1.34
C ALA A 114 -20.77 3.38 -1.93
N ASP A 115 -22.01 3.71 -2.20
CA ASP A 115 -22.41 5.03 -2.74
C ASP A 115 -22.19 6.14 -1.69
N ALA A 116 -22.50 5.87 -0.41
CA ALA A 116 -22.22 6.77 0.71
C ALA A 116 -20.73 7.07 0.85
N PHE A 117 -19.85 6.07 0.66
CA PHE A 117 -18.40 6.30 0.74
C PHE A 117 -17.88 7.20 -0.39
N LEU A 118 -18.35 7.03 -1.63
CA LEU A 118 -17.99 7.94 -2.72
C LEU A 118 -18.47 9.37 -2.46
N ASN A 119 -19.64 9.54 -1.83
CA ASN A 119 -20.10 10.86 -1.42
C ASN A 119 -19.31 11.44 -0.26
N HIS A 120 -18.90 10.61 0.70
CA HIS A 120 -18.00 11.00 1.79
C HIS A 120 -16.65 11.51 1.26
N LEU A 121 -16.08 10.82 0.26
CA LEU A 121 -14.83 11.25 -0.37
C LEU A 121 -14.93 12.64 -1.00
N LYS A 122 -16.07 13.02 -1.60
CA LYS A 122 -16.26 14.36 -2.18
C LYS A 122 -16.10 15.46 -1.13
N LEU A 123 -16.50 15.20 0.12
CA LEU A 123 -16.42 16.19 1.21
C LEU A 123 -14.99 16.40 1.72
N ILE A 124 -14.13 15.40 1.56
CA ILE A 124 -12.75 15.45 2.10
C ILE A 124 -11.69 15.69 1.01
N PHE A 125 -12.04 15.57 -0.27
CA PHE A 125 -11.11 15.75 -1.37
C PHE A 125 -10.57 17.17 -1.50
N ASP A 126 -11.34 18.19 -1.10
CA ASP A 126 -10.90 19.58 -1.26
C ASP A 126 -9.56 19.85 -0.56
N ALA A 127 -9.35 19.29 0.62
CA ALA A 127 -8.12 19.44 1.40
C ALA A 127 -6.98 18.51 0.95
N ALA A 128 -7.26 17.49 0.12
CA ALA A 128 -6.26 16.54 -0.33
C ALA A 128 -5.58 17.01 -1.62
N THR A 129 -4.29 16.75 -1.74
CA THR A 129 -3.48 16.93 -2.96
C THR A 129 -3.12 15.58 -3.57
N ILE A 130 -2.76 14.62 -2.70
CA ILE A 130 -2.40 13.25 -3.04
C ILE A 130 -3.37 12.31 -2.35
N ILE A 131 -3.83 11.29 -3.08
CA ILE A 131 -4.66 10.21 -2.54
C ILE A 131 -3.90 8.90 -2.73
N THR A 132 -3.71 8.11 -1.67
CA THR A 132 -3.26 6.74 -1.80
C THR A 132 -4.46 5.80 -1.66
N VAL A 133 -4.54 4.79 -2.51
CA VAL A 133 -5.57 3.76 -2.47
C VAL A 133 -4.86 2.42 -2.41
N SER A 134 -4.94 1.73 -1.27
CA SER A 134 -4.15 0.53 -1.04
C SER A 134 -4.97 -0.63 -0.47
N GLY A 135 -4.66 -1.83 -0.95
CA GLY A 135 -5.23 -3.08 -0.46
C GLY A 135 -6.35 -3.65 -1.32
N SER A 136 -7.01 -4.68 -0.79
CA SER A 136 -8.09 -5.40 -1.46
C SER A 136 -9.43 -4.71 -1.31
N LEU A 137 -10.34 -4.97 -2.24
CA LEU A 137 -11.76 -4.63 -2.08
C LEU A 137 -12.42 -5.62 -1.11
N PRO A 138 -13.26 -5.15 -0.15
CA PRO A 138 -14.12 -6.01 0.63
C PRO A 138 -15.22 -6.64 -0.25
N LYS A 139 -15.90 -7.67 0.28
CA LYS A 139 -17.06 -8.26 -0.41
C LYS A 139 -18.15 -7.22 -0.65
N GLY A 140 -18.94 -7.41 -1.73
CA GLY A 140 -20.04 -6.52 -2.09
C GLY A 140 -19.62 -5.34 -2.96
N LEU A 141 -18.38 -4.89 -2.91
CA LEU A 141 -17.85 -3.90 -3.85
C LEU A 141 -17.54 -4.57 -5.21
N PRO A 142 -17.97 -3.98 -6.33
CA PRO A 142 -17.64 -4.49 -7.66
C PRO A 142 -16.16 -4.25 -7.97
N SER A 143 -15.57 -5.08 -8.85
CA SER A 143 -14.15 -5.01 -9.22
C SER A 143 -13.73 -3.65 -9.82
N ASP A 144 -14.67 -2.89 -10.38
CA ASP A 144 -14.45 -1.56 -10.95
C ASP A 144 -14.53 -0.42 -9.90
N TYR A 145 -14.74 -0.74 -8.61
CA TYR A 145 -14.95 0.28 -7.58
C TYR A 145 -13.75 1.23 -7.43
N TYR A 146 -12.53 0.73 -7.52
CA TYR A 146 -11.34 1.58 -7.55
C TYR A 146 -11.28 2.47 -8.80
N ALA A 147 -11.74 1.98 -9.95
CA ALA A 147 -11.84 2.83 -11.16
C ALA A 147 -12.85 3.98 -10.98
N ARG A 148 -13.97 3.72 -10.30
CA ARG A 148 -14.94 4.78 -9.94
C ARG A 148 -14.36 5.80 -8.97
N LEU A 149 -13.63 5.35 -7.95
CA LEU A 149 -12.94 6.22 -7.00
C LEU A 149 -11.90 7.11 -7.73
N ILE A 150 -11.08 6.51 -8.60
CA ILE A 150 -10.07 7.22 -9.38
C ILE A 150 -10.73 8.22 -10.33
N SER A 151 -11.85 7.86 -10.98
CA SER A 151 -12.62 8.79 -11.81
C SER A 151 -13.10 10.00 -11.02
N LEU A 152 -13.58 9.76 -9.79
CA LEU A 152 -13.96 10.83 -8.88
C LEU A 152 -12.76 11.71 -8.49
N ALA A 153 -11.63 11.11 -8.11
CA ALA A 153 -10.41 11.83 -7.75
C ALA A 153 -9.89 12.70 -8.91
N ASN A 154 -9.91 12.16 -10.14
CA ASN A 154 -9.51 12.88 -11.35
C ASN A 154 -10.43 14.08 -11.63
N HIS A 155 -11.75 13.95 -11.38
CA HIS A 155 -12.70 15.05 -11.50
C HIS A 155 -12.36 16.20 -10.53
N PHE A 156 -11.82 15.89 -9.36
CA PHE A 156 -11.32 16.87 -8.38
C PHE A 156 -9.84 17.25 -8.60
N ASN A 157 -9.23 16.86 -9.72
CA ASN A 157 -7.81 17.11 -10.06
C ASN A 157 -6.82 16.61 -8.98
N LYS A 158 -7.11 15.45 -8.36
CA LYS A 158 -6.24 14.84 -7.35
C LYS A 158 -5.34 13.80 -7.98
N LYS A 159 -4.08 13.75 -7.53
CA LYS A 159 -3.14 12.69 -7.91
C LYS A 159 -3.44 11.44 -7.10
N VAL A 160 -3.45 10.28 -7.76
CA VAL A 160 -3.76 8.99 -7.12
C VAL A 160 -2.57 8.05 -7.22
N VAL A 161 -2.12 7.53 -6.09
CA VAL A 161 -1.17 6.41 -5.99
C VAL A 161 -1.96 5.15 -5.65
N LEU A 162 -1.98 4.19 -6.57
CA LEU A 162 -2.75 2.95 -6.42
C LEU A 162 -1.82 1.76 -6.15
N ASP A 163 -2.09 1.02 -5.07
CA ASP A 163 -1.46 -0.26 -4.74
C ASP A 163 -2.53 -1.32 -4.48
N CYS A 164 -2.99 -1.94 -5.54
CA CYS A 164 -3.90 -3.08 -5.50
C CYS A 164 -3.49 -4.13 -6.53
N SER A 165 -4.07 -5.31 -6.44
CA SER A 165 -3.73 -6.43 -7.33
C SER A 165 -4.98 -7.09 -7.92
N GLY A 166 -4.76 -8.12 -8.74
CA GLY A 166 -5.80 -8.97 -9.28
C GLY A 166 -6.80 -8.24 -10.18
N GLU A 167 -8.08 -8.60 -10.05
CA GLU A 167 -9.14 -8.08 -10.93
C GLU A 167 -9.44 -6.60 -10.70
N ALA A 168 -9.25 -6.09 -9.48
CA ALA A 168 -9.40 -4.67 -9.19
C ALA A 168 -8.39 -3.82 -9.99
N LEU A 169 -7.12 -4.22 -10.03
CA LEU A 169 -6.10 -3.56 -10.85
C LEU A 169 -6.42 -3.69 -12.35
N ARG A 170 -6.82 -4.88 -12.82
CA ARG A 170 -7.24 -5.08 -14.23
C ARG A 170 -8.38 -4.14 -14.62
N SER A 171 -9.37 -3.99 -13.76
CA SER A 171 -10.51 -3.09 -14.01
C SER A 171 -10.08 -1.63 -14.11
N VAL A 172 -9.17 -1.16 -13.23
CA VAL A 172 -8.59 0.19 -13.31
C VAL A 172 -7.81 0.37 -14.61
N LEU A 173 -6.99 -0.60 -15.00
CA LEU A 173 -6.18 -0.50 -16.22
C LEU A 173 -7.02 -0.51 -17.51
N LYS A 174 -8.20 -1.12 -17.50
CA LYS A 174 -9.18 -1.08 -18.60
C LYS A 174 -10.02 0.20 -18.63
N SER A 175 -10.14 0.90 -17.51
CA SER A 175 -10.93 2.14 -17.38
C SER A 175 -10.27 3.30 -18.13
N SER A 176 -11.08 4.30 -18.53
CA SER A 176 -10.58 5.58 -19.05
C SER A 176 -9.95 6.44 -17.96
N ALA A 177 -10.42 6.31 -16.70
CA ALA A 177 -9.85 7.00 -15.56
C ALA A 177 -8.58 6.27 -15.10
N LYS A 178 -7.42 6.93 -15.18
CA LYS A 178 -6.13 6.36 -14.80
C LYS A 178 -5.63 6.98 -13.49
N PRO A 179 -4.98 6.19 -12.63
CA PRO A 179 -4.23 6.73 -11.49
C PRO A 179 -2.95 7.42 -11.99
N THR A 180 -2.40 8.32 -11.18
CA THR A 180 -1.09 8.94 -11.45
C THR A 180 0.03 7.90 -11.34
N VAL A 181 -0.05 7.03 -10.34
CA VAL A 181 0.98 6.02 -10.06
C VAL A 181 0.33 4.66 -9.80
N ILE A 182 0.94 3.61 -10.35
CA ILE A 182 0.73 2.23 -9.87
C ILE A 182 2.06 1.63 -9.42
N LYS A 183 2.01 0.75 -8.41
CA LYS A 183 3.21 0.09 -7.86
C LYS A 183 3.03 -1.43 -7.77
N PRO A 184 3.01 -2.17 -8.87
CA PRO A 184 3.04 -3.64 -8.81
C PRO A 184 4.43 -4.15 -8.37
N ASN A 185 4.46 -5.33 -7.73
CA ASN A 185 5.67 -6.12 -7.67
C ASN A 185 5.80 -6.98 -8.94
N LEU A 186 6.93 -7.69 -9.12
CA LEU A 186 7.18 -8.48 -10.32
C LEU A 186 6.17 -9.64 -10.49
N GLU A 187 5.73 -10.24 -9.39
CA GLU A 187 4.75 -11.31 -9.41
C GLU A 187 3.37 -10.78 -9.85
N GLU A 188 2.92 -9.67 -9.27
CA GLU A 188 1.68 -8.99 -9.65
C GLU A 188 1.70 -8.55 -11.11
N LEU A 189 2.85 -8.03 -11.59
CA LEU A 189 3.05 -7.68 -12.98
C LEU A 189 2.96 -8.92 -13.90
N THR A 190 3.60 -10.02 -13.50
CA THR A 190 3.53 -11.31 -14.20
C THR A 190 2.10 -11.83 -14.30
N GLN A 191 1.35 -11.80 -13.18
CA GLN A 191 -0.06 -12.21 -13.16
C GLN A 191 -0.94 -11.28 -14.01
N LEU A 192 -0.63 -9.99 -14.04
CA LEU A 192 -1.36 -9.00 -14.83
C LEU A 192 -1.17 -9.22 -16.33
N ILE A 193 0.06 -9.46 -16.75
CA ILE A 193 0.42 -9.70 -18.17
C ILE A 193 0.05 -11.12 -18.62
N GLY A 194 -0.03 -12.08 -17.68
CA GLY A 194 -0.39 -13.48 -17.96
C GLY A 194 0.76 -14.31 -18.54
N LYS A 195 2.00 -13.84 -18.45
CA LYS A 195 3.22 -14.58 -18.85
C LYS A 195 4.38 -14.27 -17.89
N PRO A 196 5.32 -15.19 -17.68
CA PRO A 196 6.51 -14.93 -16.90
C PRO A 196 7.29 -13.70 -17.42
N ILE A 197 7.77 -12.89 -16.49
CA ILE A 197 8.61 -11.71 -16.76
C ILE A 197 9.90 -11.89 -15.97
N SER A 198 11.04 -11.78 -16.68
CA SER A 198 12.35 -11.85 -16.04
C SER A 198 12.77 -10.48 -15.47
N TYR A 199 13.92 -10.48 -14.77
CA TYR A 199 14.54 -9.24 -14.29
C TYR A 199 15.34 -8.48 -15.37
N SER A 200 15.23 -8.87 -16.64
CA SER A 200 15.88 -8.18 -17.75
C SER A 200 15.31 -6.78 -17.94
N LEU A 201 16.19 -5.78 -18.04
CA LEU A 201 15.78 -4.39 -18.25
C LEU A 201 14.99 -4.22 -19.56
N ASP A 202 15.42 -4.90 -20.64
CA ASP A 202 14.76 -4.84 -21.93
C ASP A 202 13.35 -5.45 -21.87
N GLU A 203 13.18 -6.54 -21.13
CA GLU A 203 11.86 -7.19 -20.97
C GLU A 203 10.93 -6.33 -20.07
N LEU A 204 11.45 -5.78 -18.99
CA LEU A 204 10.69 -4.85 -18.16
C LEU A 204 10.27 -3.61 -18.95
N LYS A 205 11.20 -3.01 -19.72
CA LYS A 205 10.94 -1.84 -20.55
C LYS A 205 9.87 -2.15 -21.61
N SER A 206 10.02 -3.24 -22.37
CA SER A 206 9.05 -3.65 -23.38
C SER A 206 7.67 -3.99 -22.77
N THR A 207 7.65 -4.53 -21.55
CA THR A 207 6.41 -4.80 -20.83
C THR A 207 5.69 -3.50 -20.46
N LEU A 208 6.41 -2.51 -19.92
CA LEU A 208 5.80 -1.24 -19.53
C LEU A 208 5.45 -0.31 -20.70
N GLN A 209 5.87 -0.64 -21.92
CA GLN A 209 5.47 0.05 -23.15
C GLN A 209 4.11 -0.41 -23.70
N GLN A 210 3.54 -1.48 -23.18
CA GLN A 210 2.25 -2.01 -23.65
C GLN A 210 1.12 -0.99 -23.42
N ASP A 211 0.13 -1.00 -24.30
CA ASP A 211 -1.06 -0.14 -24.24
C ASP A 211 -1.82 -0.23 -22.90
N LEU A 212 -1.67 -1.33 -22.19
CA LEU A 212 -2.25 -1.56 -20.89
C LEU A 212 -1.89 -0.45 -19.86
N PHE A 213 -0.68 0.11 -19.97
CA PHE A 213 -0.17 1.15 -19.08
C PHE A 213 -0.28 2.57 -19.66
N ARG A 214 -0.98 2.73 -20.78
CA ARG A 214 -1.18 4.03 -21.40
C ARG A 214 -2.00 4.94 -20.48
N GLY A 215 -1.56 6.20 -20.37
CA GLY A 215 -2.24 7.22 -19.56
C GLY A 215 -1.95 7.17 -18.07
N ILE A 216 -1.01 6.30 -17.65
CA ILE A 216 -0.47 6.28 -16.29
C ILE A 216 0.87 6.99 -16.32
N ASP A 217 1.05 8.02 -15.47
CA ASP A 217 2.29 8.80 -15.45
C ASP A 217 3.46 7.96 -14.95
N TRP A 218 3.26 7.25 -13.82
CA TRP A 218 4.27 6.40 -13.19
C TRP A 218 3.84 4.95 -13.08
N VAL A 219 4.68 4.04 -13.56
CA VAL A 219 4.59 2.61 -13.26
C VAL A 219 5.89 2.20 -12.55
N ILE A 220 5.82 1.88 -11.27
CA ILE A 220 6.98 1.53 -10.43
C ILE A 220 6.89 0.05 -10.07
N VAL A 221 7.75 -0.77 -10.64
CA VAL A 221 7.81 -2.22 -10.39
C VAL A 221 8.83 -2.49 -9.29
N SER A 222 8.37 -2.94 -8.12
CA SER A 222 9.26 -3.34 -7.03
C SER A 222 9.87 -4.73 -7.31
N LEU A 223 11.19 -4.86 -7.10
CA LEU A 223 11.99 -6.05 -7.40
C LEU A 223 12.64 -6.65 -6.13
N GLY A 224 12.08 -6.35 -4.96
CA GLY A 224 12.59 -6.78 -3.65
C GLY A 224 14.03 -6.29 -3.43
N ALA A 225 14.91 -7.18 -3.03
CA ALA A 225 16.33 -6.86 -2.77
C ALA A 225 17.10 -6.33 -4.01
N ARG A 226 16.51 -6.40 -5.20
CA ARG A 226 17.06 -5.84 -6.44
C ARG A 226 16.68 -4.38 -6.69
N GLY A 227 15.90 -3.76 -5.79
CA GLY A 227 15.44 -2.39 -5.91
C GLY A 227 14.14 -2.25 -6.71
N ALA A 228 14.13 -1.44 -7.76
CA ALA A 228 12.94 -1.21 -8.58
C ALA A 228 13.28 -0.91 -10.04
N PHE A 229 12.29 -1.10 -10.91
CA PHE A 229 12.29 -0.59 -12.27
C PHE A 229 11.09 0.35 -12.44
N ALA A 230 11.29 1.53 -12.98
CA ALA A 230 10.23 2.52 -13.08
C ALA A 230 10.12 3.12 -14.49
N LYS A 231 8.89 3.45 -14.89
CA LYS A 231 8.57 4.26 -16.05
C LYS A 231 7.89 5.54 -15.59
N HIS A 232 8.35 6.70 -16.09
CA HIS A 232 7.67 7.99 -15.96
C HIS A 232 7.58 8.65 -17.35
N GLY A 233 6.38 8.77 -17.88
CA GLY A 233 6.20 9.21 -19.24
C GLY A 233 6.96 8.32 -20.24
N ASN A 234 7.97 8.89 -20.90
CA ASN A 234 8.86 8.18 -21.83
C ASN A 234 10.24 7.83 -21.22
N HIS A 235 10.48 8.17 -19.96
CA HIS A 235 11.72 7.88 -19.23
C HIS A 235 11.63 6.56 -18.47
N TYR A 236 12.72 5.83 -18.40
CA TYR A 236 12.82 4.56 -17.70
C TYR A 236 13.99 4.59 -16.73
N TYR A 237 13.79 4.06 -15.54
CA TYR A 237 14.77 4.12 -14.46
C TYR A 237 14.99 2.74 -13.88
N GLN A 238 16.27 2.39 -13.69
CA GLN A 238 16.71 1.31 -12.84
C GLN A 238 17.10 1.90 -11.48
N VAL A 239 16.52 1.35 -10.41
CA VAL A 239 16.89 1.70 -9.04
C VAL A 239 17.63 0.52 -8.43
N THR A 240 18.84 0.76 -7.94
CA THR A 240 19.66 -0.23 -7.22
C THR A 240 19.75 0.19 -5.75
N ILE A 241 19.52 -0.76 -4.85
CA ILE A 241 19.54 -0.54 -3.40
C ILE A 241 20.70 -1.31 -2.76
N PRO A 242 21.27 -0.83 -1.64
CA PRO A 242 22.26 -1.59 -0.88
C PRO A 242 21.62 -2.82 -0.22
N LYS A 243 22.47 -3.78 0.14
CA LYS A 243 22.06 -4.91 0.99
C LYS A 243 21.78 -4.41 2.40
N ILE A 244 20.69 -4.85 2.98
CA ILE A 244 20.31 -4.60 4.37
C ILE A 244 20.06 -5.93 5.09
N GLU A 245 20.13 -5.91 6.39
CA GLU A 245 19.59 -6.99 7.21
C GLU A 245 18.06 -6.85 7.25
N VAL A 246 17.35 -7.88 6.80
CA VAL A 246 15.88 -7.89 6.75
C VAL A 246 15.37 -8.61 8.00
N ILE A 247 14.57 -7.91 8.80
CA ILE A 247 13.88 -8.46 9.98
C ILE A 247 12.48 -8.92 9.58
N ASN A 248 11.69 -8.02 8.96
CA ASN A 248 10.34 -8.35 8.47
C ASN A 248 10.07 -7.65 7.12
N PRO A 249 9.96 -8.38 6.01
CA PRO A 249 9.72 -7.78 4.70
C PRO A 249 8.26 -7.32 4.49
N VAL A 250 7.34 -7.72 5.37
CA VAL A 250 5.91 -7.36 5.25
C VAL A 250 5.73 -5.86 5.46
N GLY A 251 4.93 -5.23 4.61
CA GLY A 251 4.70 -3.78 4.66
C GLY A 251 5.75 -2.92 3.95
N SER A 252 6.87 -3.51 3.47
CA SER A 252 7.87 -2.74 2.69
C SER A 252 7.26 -2.12 1.42
N GLY A 253 6.32 -2.82 0.79
CA GLY A 253 5.55 -2.30 -0.34
C GLY A 253 4.68 -1.10 0.04
N ASP A 254 4.05 -1.16 1.22
CA ASP A 254 3.21 -0.07 1.75
C ASP A 254 4.08 1.15 2.12
N ALA A 255 5.24 0.92 2.74
CA ALA A 255 6.21 1.98 3.02
C ALA A 255 6.77 2.61 1.72
N THR A 256 6.97 1.82 0.67
CA THR A 256 7.32 2.33 -0.67
C THR A 256 6.21 3.25 -1.22
N VAL A 257 4.93 2.87 -1.07
CA VAL A 257 3.77 3.71 -1.46
C VAL A 257 3.77 5.02 -0.66
N ALA A 258 4.03 4.96 0.64
CA ALA A 258 4.16 6.16 1.48
C ALA A 258 5.26 7.10 0.96
N GLY A 259 6.41 6.54 0.58
CA GLY A 259 7.51 7.30 -0.01
C GLY A 259 7.15 7.96 -1.33
N ILE A 260 6.43 7.27 -2.20
CA ILE A 260 5.91 7.83 -3.46
C ILE A 260 4.94 8.99 -3.17
N ALA A 261 3.97 8.77 -2.28
CA ALA A 261 2.98 9.78 -1.94
C ALA A 261 3.61 11.03 -1.31
N SER A 262 4.53 10.83 -0.36
CA SER A 262 5.32 11.89 0.26
C SER A 262 6.14 12.67 -0.79
N ALA A 263 6.83 11.97 -1.69
CA ALA A 263 7.63 12.60 -2.73
C ALA A 263 6.79 13.45 -3.69
N LEU A 264 5.60 12.96 -4.09
CA LEU A 264 4.65 13.69 -4.93
C LEU A 264 4.09 14.93 -4.21
N GLU A 265 3.79 14.83 -2.91
CA GLU A 265 3.31 15.97 -2.09
C GLU A 265 4.38 17.06 -1.99
N HIS A 266 5.65 16.67 -1.81
CA HIS A 266 6.79 17.58 -1.74
C HIS A 266 7.37 17.95 -3.12
N GLN A 267 6.78 17.50 -4.21
CA GLN A 267 7.16 17.80 -5.60
C GLN A 267 8.64 17.49 -5.90
N LEU A 268 9.12 16.35 -5.38
CA LEU A 268 10.49 15.91 -5.65
C LEU A 268 10.64 15.51 -7.12
N ASP A 269 11.87 15.66 -7.64
CA ASP A 269 12.23 15.15 -8.97
C ASP A 269 12.21 13.61 -9.00
N ASP A 270 12.28 13.03 -10.19
CA ASP A 270 12.18 11.60 -10.44
C ASP A 270 13.20 10.79 -9.63
N THR A 271 14.45 11.25 -9.61
CA THR A 271 15.53 10.59 -8.87
C THR A 271 15.25 10.56 -7.37
N ASN A 272 14.85 11.69 -6.80
CA ASN A 272 14.57 11.82 -5.38
C ASN A 272 13.27 11.11 -4.98
N LEU A 273 12.25 11.10 -5.86
CA LEU A 273 11.03 10.30 -5.67
C LEU A 273 11.38 8.81 -5.56
N LEU A 274 12.13 8.29 -6.52
CA LEU A 274 12.52 6.87 -6.54
C LEU A 274 13.42 6.49 -5.35
N LYS A 275 14.34 7.36 -4.96
CA LYS A 275 15.17 7.17 -3.76
C LYS A 275 14.32 7.14 -2.49
N ARG A 276 13.42 8.12 -2.30
CA ARG A 276 12.52 8.19 -1.14
C ARG A 276 11.60 6.96 -1.05
N ALA A 277 11.04 6.54 -2.16
CA ALA A 277 10.20 5.35 -2.23
C ALA A 277 10.94 4.09 -1.77
N ASN A 278 12.15 3.87 -2.28
CA ASN A 278 12.92 2.67 -1.97
C ASN A 278 13.50 2.69 -0.55
N VAL A 279 14.00 3.83 -0.06
CA VAL A 279 14.56 3.90 1.30
C VAL A 279 13.52 3.60 2.36
N LEU A 280 12.27 4.06 2.19
CA LEU A 280 11.21 3.76 3.17
C LEU A 280 10.83 2.28 3.17
N GLY A 281 10.79 1.64 2.00
CA GLY A 281 10.63 0.19 1.92
C GLY A 281 11.75 -0.56 2.63
N MET A 282 12.99 -0.10 2.51
CA MET A 282 14.15 -0.68 3.20
C MET A 282 14.06 -0.47 4.72
N LEU A 283 13.73 0.74 5.17
CA LEU A 283 13.60 1.05 6.60
C LEU A 283 12.51 0.18 7.25
N ASN A 284 11.35 0.01 6.59
CA ASN A 284 10.31 -0.89 7.09
C ASN A 284 10.79 -2.34 7.18
N ALA A 285 11.59 -2.81 6.19
CA ALA A 285 12.10 -4.19 6.18
C ALA A 285 13.06 -4.49 7.35
N GLN A 286 13.64 -3.48 7.96
CA GLN A 286 14.55 -3.58 9.13
C GLN A 286 13.80 -3.50 10.47
N GLU A 287 12.47 -3.38 10.45
CA GLU A 287 11.64 -3.30 11.65
C GLU A 287 10.85 -4.60 11.88
N THR A 288 10.50 -4.87 13.12
CA THR A 288 9.65 -6.02 13.48
C THR A 288 8.19 -5.76 13.16
N LEU A 289 7.75 -4.50 13.28
CA LEU A 289 6.37 -4.08 13.09
C LEU A 289 6.14 -3.54 11.67
N THR A 290 5.10 -4.01 11.03
CA THR A 290 4.64 -3.54 9.73
C THR A 290 4.17 -2.07 9.80
N GLY A 291 4.55 -1.26 8.81
CA GLY A 291 4.21 0.17 8.78
C GLY A 291 4.97 0.99 9.84
N HIS A 292 6.14 0.49 10.24
CA HIS A 292 7.08 1.20 11.13
C HIS A 292 8.39 1.48 10.38
N ILE A 293 9.04 2.60 10.70
CA ILE A 293 10.32 3.00 10.11
C ILE A 293 11.21 3.66 11.18
N ASN A 294 12.52 3.38 11.14
CA ASN A 294 13.50 4.08 11.94
C ASN A 294 14.23 5.14 11.10
N LEU A 295 13.86 6.40 11.26
CA LEU A 295 14.41 7.51 10.48
C LEU A 295 15.88 7.79 10.77
N THR A 296 16.48 7.24 11.84
CA THR A 296 17.91 7.40 12.15
C THR A 296 18.79 6.93 10.99
N TYR A 297 18.38 5.86 10.30
CA TYR A 297 19.14 5.28 9.18
C TYR A 297 18.77 5.88 7.81
N TYR A 298 17.82 6.81 7.76
CA TYR A 298 17.30 7.35 6.50
C TYR A 298 18.40 7.99 5.63
N GLN A 299 19.21 8.88 6.19
CA GLN A 299 20.24 9.61 5.42
C GLN A 299 21.37 8.68 4.93
N GLU A 300 21.75 7.71 5.74
CA GLU A 300 22.73 6.71 5.37
C GLU A 300 22.26 5.89 4.18
N LEU A 301 21.07 5.29 4.30
CA LEU A 301 20.53 4.39 3.27
C LEU A 301 20.19 5.12 1.97
N ILE A 302 19.57 6.31 2.02
CA ILE A 302 19.19 7.04 0.81
C ILE A 302 20.41 7.47 -0.01
N SER A 303 21.55 7.73 0.66
CA SER A 303 22.81 8.10 -0.01
C SER A 303 23.39 6.96 -0.84
N GLN A 304 23.10 5.71 -0.48
CA GLN A 304 23.59 4.50 -1.15
C GLN A 304 22.68 4.05 -2.30
N ILE A 305 21.45 4.57 -2.40
CA ILE A 305 20.52 4.23 -3.47
C ILE A 305 20.96 4.92 -4.76
N GLN A 306 21.11 4.13 -5.82
CA GLN A 306 21.45 4.62 -7.15
C GLN A 306 20.23 4.56 -8.07
N VAL A 307 19.97 5.66 -8.77
CA VAL A 307 18.95 5.75 -9.80
C VAL A 307 19.62 6.08 -11.12
N LYS A 308 19.41 5.22 -12.10
CA LYS A 308 20.00 5.36 -13.44
C LYS A 308 18.89 5.35 -14.47
N GLU A 309 18.85 6.36 -15.34
CA GLU A 309 17.99 6.36 -16.53
C GLU A 309 18.55 5.39 -17.59
N VAL A 310 17.65 4.57 -18.23
CA VAL A 310 18.03 3.44 -19.10
C VAL A 310 17.17 3.34 -20.35
#